data_294620b96c12900810f252658ddd5de1
#
_entry.id   294620b96c12900810f252658ddd5de1
#
_cell.length_a   1.000
_cell.length_b   1.000
_cell.length_c   1.000
_cell.angle_alpha   90.00
_cell.angle_beta   90.00
_cell.angle_gamma   90.00
#
_symmetry.space_group_name_H-M   'P 1'
#
loop_
_entity.id
_entity.type
_entity.pdbx_description
1 polymer ?
#
loop_
_entity_poly.entity_id
_entity_poly.type
_entity_poly.pdbx_seq_one_letter_code
_entity_poly.pdbx_strand_id
1 'polypeptide(L)'
;MKSQAVVENGVGRSRIDENEWQFFADPETNPEFFDHMSEPIPVQFLGESWEKGPWIVPNKFPPNCKADAHAHNHDTIYYILEGTMSFNDGSGWYKKGDLRWARAGVQYGPEEAGPEGCTFLLVSYGPMDVQWADGETHEVTG
;
A
#
# COMPACT_ATOMS: atom_id res chain seq x y z
N MET A 1 2.81 -12.22 6.40
CA MET A 1 1.80 -12.59 5.38
C MET A 1 2.44 -13.50 4.34
N LYS A 2 1.73 -14.53 3.93
CA LYS A 2 2.24 -15.44 2.90
C LYS A 2 2.07 -14.86 1.52
N SER A 3 3.04 -15.13 0.63
CA SER A 3 2.92 -14.76 -0.77
C SER A 3 1.79 -15.54 -1.46
N GLN A 4 1.02 -14.82 -2.27
CA GLN A 4 0.02 -15.40 -3.15
C GLN A 4 0.57 -15.62 -4.57
N ALA A 5 1.83 -15.29 -4.79
CA ALA A 5 2.53 -15.63 -6.04
C ALA A 5 2.95 -17.11 -6.04
N VAL A 6 2.92 -17.69 -7.23
CA VAL A 6 3.54 -19.00 -7.47
C VAL A 6 4.98 -18.74 -7.87
N VAL A 7 5.94 -19.29 -7.12
CA VAL A 7 7.38 -19.10 -7.37
C VAL A 7 7.98 -20.42 -7.82
N GLU A 8 8.56 -20.43 -9.02
CA GLU A 8 9.23 -21.60 -9.60
C GLU A 8 10.50 -21.16 -10.33
N ASN A 9 11.61 -21.81 -10.04
CA ASN A 9 12.91 -21.54 -10.70
C ASN A 9 13.30 -20.06 -10.68
N GLY A 10 13.07 -19.37 -9.56
CA GLY A 10 13.38 -17.95 -9.42
C GLY A 10 12.43 -17.00 -10.16
N VAL A 11 11.30 -17.51 -10.63
CA VAL A 11 10.26 -16.71 -11.29
C VAL A 11 9.00 -16.74 -10.45
N GLY A 12 8.55 -15.56 -10.02
CA GLY A 12 7.27 -15.37 -9.35
C GLY A 12 6.21 -14.90 -10.35
N ARG A 13 5.01 -15.44 -10.24
CA ARG A 13 3.86 -15.02 -11.05
C ARG A 13 2.59 -15.01 -10.24
N SER A 14 1.70 -14.10 -10.56
CA SER A 14 0.38 -14.01 -9.91
C SER A 14 -0.63 -13.33 -10.84
N ARG A 15 -1.91 -13.58 -10.57
CA ARG A 15 -3.03 -12.89 -11.21
C ARG A 15 -3.87 -12.25 -10.11
N ILE A 16 -3.86 -10.93 -10.05
CA ILE A 16 -4.50 -10.16 -8.96
C ILE A 16 -6.00 -10.47 -8.85
N ASP A 17 -6.68 -10.65 -9.98
CA ASP A 17 -8.12 -10.94 -10.03
C ASP A 17 -8.50 -12.37 -9.63
N GLU A 18 -7.52 -13.27 -9.49
CA GLU A 18 -7.73 -14.64 -9.03
C GLU A 18 -7.39 -14.82 -7.53
N ASN A 19 -6.77 -13.82 -6.90
CA ASN A 19 -6.35 -13.88 -5.51
C ASN A 19 -7.42 -13.33 -4.56
N GLU A 20 -7.41 -13.84 -3.34
CA GLU A 20 -8.23 -13.29 -2.26
C GLU A 20 -7.62 -12.00 -1.71
N TRP A 21 -8.48 -11.05 -1.36
CA TRP A 21 -8.07 -9.84 -0.65
C TRP A 21 -8.03 -10.12 0.85
N GLN A 22 -6.96 -9.68 1.49
CA GLN A 22 -6.73 -9.82 2.92
C GLN A 22 -6.51 -8.44 3.54
N PHE A 23 -6.51 -8.35 4.87
CA PHE A 23 -6.16 -7.13 5.58
C PHE A 23 -4.84 -7.32 6.30
N PHE A 24 -3.90 -6.37 6.17
CA PHE A 24 -2.66 -6.38 6.95
C PHE A 24 -2.87 -5.84 8.37
N ALA A 25 -3.90 -5.06 8.59
CA ALA A 25 -4.28 -4.48 9.87
C ALA A 25 -5.75 -4.76 10.17
N ASP A 26 -6.06 -4.93 11.41
CA ASP A 26 -7.39 -5.22 11.93
C ASP A 26 -7.67 -4.27 13.10
N PRO A 27 -8.86 -3.61 13.14
CA PRO A 27 -9.18 -2.68 14.22
C PRO A 27 -9.10 -3.26 15.63
N GLU A 28 -9.31 -4.57 15.77
CA GLU A 28 -9.24 -5.25 17.07
C GLU A 28 -7.80 -5.56 17.50
N THR A 29 -6.91 -5.90 16.54
CA THR A 29 -5.54 -6.30 16.82
C THR A 29 -4.51 -5.21 16.60
N ASN A 30 -4.81 -4.24 15.73
CA ASN A 30 -3.90 -3.13 15.38
C ASN A 30 -4.64 -1.78 15.40
N PRO A 31 -5.29 -1.43 16.53
CA PRO A 31 -6.13 -0.21 16.58
C PRO A 31 -5.35 1.07 16.26
N GLU A 32 -4.05 1.10 16.50
CA GLU A 32 -3.17 2.26 16.26
C GLU A 32 -3.13 2.70 14.80
N PHE A 33 -3.32 1.79 13.84
CA PHE A 33 -3.39 2.16 12.43
C PHE A 33 -4.62 3.00 12.11
N PHE A 34 -5.72 2.79 12.86
CA PHE A 34 -7.00 3.46 12.61
C PHE A 34 -7.11 4.84 13.23
N ASP A 35 -6.08 5.28 13.96
CA ASP A 35 -5.89 6.68 14.30
C ASP A 35 -5.46 7.50 13.08
N HIS A 36 -4.96 6.84 12.03
CA HIS A 36 -4.35 7.46 10.84
C HIS A 36 -5.02 7.07 9.53
N MET A 37 -5.88 6.07 9.53
CA MET A 37 -6.60 5.58 8.35
C MET A 37 -8.09 5.54 8.64
N SER A 38 -8.91 5.94 7.65
CA SER A 38 -10.35 6.01 7.85
C SER A 38 -11.05 4.64 7.93
N GLU A 39 -10.45 3.61 7.33
CA GLU A 39 -10.99 2.25 7.31
C GLU A 39 -9.95 1.21 6.93
N PRO A 40 -10.21 -0.09 7.17
CA PRO A 40 -9.32 -1.17 6.77
C PRO A 40 -9.12 -1.21 5.25
N ILE A 41 -7.91 -1.51 4.84
CA ILE A 41 -7.53 -1.55 3.42
C ILE A 41 -7.24 -2.99 3.02
N PRO A 42 -8.01 -3.55 2.06
CA PRO A 42 -7.70 -4.84 1.47
C PRO A 42 -6.37 -4.81 0.72
N VAL A 43 -5.57 -5.85 0.91
CA VAL A 43 -4.27 -6.01 0.26
C VAL A 43 -4.06 -7.44 -0.22
N GLN A 44 -3.10 -7.62 -1.12
CA GLN A 44 -2.50 -8.90 -1.46
C GLN A 44 -0.99 -8.79 -1.27
N PHE A 45 -0.33 -9.91 -1.06
CA PHE A 45 1.13 -9.95 -1.06
C PHE A 45 1.61 -10.88 -2.18
N LEU A 46 2.36 -10.33 -3.13
CA LEU A 46 2.82 -11.03 -4.33
C LEU A 46 4.35 -11.15 -4.42
N GLY A 47 5.07 -10.56 -3.45
CA GLY A 47 6.52 -10.70 -3.36
C GLY A 47 6.94 -12.10 -2.89
N GLU A 48 8.20 -12.42 -2.99
CA GLU A 48 8.71 -13.73 -2.60
C GLU A 48 8.70 -13.93 -1.09
N SER A 49 9.11 -12.92 -0.34
CA SER A 49 9.24 -13.00 1.11
C SER A 49 8.76 -11.72 1.78
N TRP A 50 7.86 -11.87 2.76
CA TRP A 50 7.41 -10.76 3.59
C TRP A 50 8.56 -10.16 4.41
N GLU A 51 9.44 -11.00 4.92
CA GLU A 51 10.54 -10.59 5.80
C GLU A 51 11.72 -9.98 5.07
N LYS A 52 11.91 -10.33 3.80
CA LYS A 52 13.08 -9.92 3.01
C LYS A 52 12.75 -9.02 1.82
N GLY A 53 11.53 -9.12 1.31
CA GLY A 53 11.15 -8.43 0.09
C GLY A 53 11.64 -9.13 -1.19
N PRO A 54 11.51 -8.49 -2.37
CA PRO A 54 10.80 -7.21 -2.52
C PRO A 54 9.32 -7.34 -2.13
N TRP A 55 8.74 -6.24 -1.69
CA TRP A 55 7.31 -6.16 -1.44
C TRP A 55 6.58 -5.74 -2.71
N ILE A 56 5.65 -6.55 -3.13
CA ILE A 56 4.75 -6.30 -4.25
C ILE A 56 3.35 -6.47 -3.69
N VAL A 57 2.66 -5.37 -3.45
CA VAL A 57 1.45 -5.35 -2.63
C VAL A 57 0.33 -4.58 -3.34
N PRO A 58 -0.57 -5.28 -4.03
CA PRO A 58 -1.82 -4.63 -4.44
C PRO A 58 -2.59 -4.12 -3.22
N ASN A 59 -3.03 -2.88 -3.29
CA ASN A 59 -3.85 -2.21 -2.29
C ASN A 59 -5.16 -1.79 -2.93
N LYS A 60 -6.25 -1.94 -2.20
CA LYS A 60 -7.58 -1.56 -2.67
C LYS A 60 -8.21 -0.58 -1.67
N PHE A 61 -7.98 0.70 -1.87
CA PHE A 61 -8.61 1.74 -1.06
C PHE A 61 -10.10 1.80 -1.38
N PRO A 62 -10.98 1.61 -0.39
CA PRO A 62 -12.41 1.81 -0.58
C PRO A 62 -12.75 3.24 -1.03
N PRO A 63 -13.98 3.48 -1.55
CA PRO A 63 -14.41 4.83 -1.93
C PRO A 63 -14.20 5.85 -0.82
N ASN A 64 -13.55 6.97 -1.17
CA ASN A 64 -13.26 8.10 -0.27
C ASN A 64 -12.37 7.77 0.94
N CYS A 65 -11.72 6.61 0.95
CA CYS A 65 -10.80 6.21 2.01
C CYS A 65 -9.60 7.16 2.08
N LYS A 66 -9.19 7.47 3.31
CA LYS A 66 -8.08 8.38 3.59
C LYS A 66 -7.05 7.71 4.49
N ALA A 67 -5.79 8.03 4.22
CA ALA A 67 -4.67 7.73 5.10
C ALA A 67 -3.87 9.01 5.34
N ASP A 68 -3.49 9.27 6.59
CA ASP A 68 -2.70 10.45 6.95
C ASP A 68 -1.36 10.48 6.22
N ALA A 69 -0.77 11.66 6.11
CA ALA A 69 0.55 11.85 5.55
C ALA A 69 1.59 11.02 6.31
N HIS A 70 2.47 10.37 5.56
CA HIS A 70 3.48 9.48 6.12
C HIS A 70 4.67 9.30 5.19
N ALA A 71 5.73 8.71 5.72
CA ALA A 71 6.90 8.26 4.98
C ALA A 71 7.14 6.78 5.26
N HIS A 72 8.00 6.17 4.47
CA HIS A 72 8.44 4.79 4.66
C HIS A 72 9.97 4.71 4.75
N ASN A 73 10.48 3.61 5.29
CA ASN A 73 11.92 3.34 5.40
C ASN A 73 12.58 2.89 4.09
N HIS A 74 11.78 2.61 3.06
CA HIS A 74 12.24 2.22 1.72
C HIS A 74 11.61 3.12 0.64
N ASP A 75 12.28 3.20 -0.51
CA ASP A 75 11.67 3.77 -1.71
C ASP A 75 10.41 2.99 -2.07
N THR A 76 9.34 3.69 -2.39
CA THR A 76 8.05 3.09 -2.74
C THR A 76 7.59 3.54 -4.12
N ILE A 77 6.99 2.62 -4.84
CA ILE A 77 6.43 2.86 -6.17
C ILE A 77 4.93 2.58 -6.10
N TYR A 78 4.13 3.52 -6.61
CA TYR A 78 2.69 3.38 -6.79
C TYR A 78 2.38 3.32 -8.28
N TYR A 79 1.64 2.30 -8.69
CA TYR A 79 1.12 2.18 -10.04
C TYR A 79 -0.39 1.98 -9.98
N ILE A 80 -1.17 2.93 -10.52
CA ILE A 80 -2.63 2.92 -10.42
C ILE A 80 -3.21 1.91 -11.42
N LEU A 81 -4.00 0.98 -10.92
CA LEU A 81 -4.65 -0.07 -11.69
C LEU A 81 -6.10 0.27 -12.01
N GLU A 82 -6.84 0.84 -11.06
CA GLU A 82 -8.25 1.23 -11.20
C GLU A 82 -8.57 2.38 -10.25
N GLY A 83 -9.60 3.16 -10.59
CA GLY A 83 -10.05 4.27 -9.75
C GLY A 83 -9.10 5.45 -9.76
N THR A 84 -9.18 6.26 -8.71
CA THR A 84 -8.38 7.49 -8.61
C THR A 84 -7.84 7.71 -7.20
N MET A 85 -6.67 8.33 -7.12
CA MET A 85 -5.97 8.66 -5.87
C MET A 85 -5.41 10.07 -5.95
N SER A 86 -5.59 10.85 -4.89
CA SER A 86 -4.89 12.12 -4.67
C SER A 86 -3.93 11.97 -3.51
N PHE A 87 -2.76 12.60 -3.63
CA PHE A 87 -1.78 12.69 -2.53
C PHE A 87 -1.79 14.07 -1.89
N ASN A 88 -2.73 14.92 -2.25
CA ASN A 88 -2.96 16.26 -1.69
C ASN A 88 -1.70 17.16 -1.69
N ASP A 89 -0.89 17.08 -2.72
CA ASP A 89 0.36 17.83 -2.89
C ASP A 89 0.33 18.80 -4.08
N GLY A 90 -0.85 19.01 -4.67
CA GLY A 90 -1.02 19.87 -5.85
C GLY A 90 -0.78 19.17 -7.18
N SER A 91 -0.38 17.89 -7.21
CA SER A 91 -0.17 17.15 -8.46
C SER A 91 -1.46 16.60 -9.07
N GLY A 92 -2.59 16.73 -8.37
CA GLY A 92 -3.91 16.32 -8.86
C GLY A 92 -4.25 14.86 -8.61
N TRP A 93 -5.23 14.37 -9.34
CA TRP A 93 -5.72 13.00 -9.23
C TRP A 93 -4.97 12.07 -10.17
N TYR A 94 -4.48 10.98 -9.63
CA TYR A 94 -3.85 9.88 -10.39
C TYR A 94 -4.91 8.87 -10.78
N LYS A 95 -4.81 8.33 -11.98
CA LYS A 95 -5.76 7.37 -12.56
C LYS A 95 -5.02 6.17 -13.16
N LYS A 96 -5.76 5.22 -13.68
CA LYS A 96 -5.23 4.01 -14.32
C LYS A 96 -4.08 4.32 -15.27
N GLY A 97 -2.94 3.65 -15.04
CA GLY A 97 -1.72 3.81 -15.83
C GLY A 97 -0.77 4.87 -15.30
N ASP A 98 -1.18 5.70 -14.34
CA ASP A 98 -0.31 6.70 -13.74
C ASP A 98 0.62 6.05 -12.70
N LEU A 99 1.83 6.58 -12.63
CA LEU A 99 2.87 6.10 -11.74
C LEU A 99 3.40 7.24 -10.88
N ARG A 100 3.68 6.91 -9.63
CA ARG A 100 4.32 7.80 -8.67
C ARG A 100 5.33 7.01 -7.85
N TRP A 101 6.44 7.61 -7.50
CA TRP A 101 7.37 7.02 -6.54
C TRP A 101 7.84 8.07 -5.53
N ALA A 102 8.17 7.61 -4.34
CA ALA A 102 8.72 8.43 -3.29
C ALA A 102 9.96 7.75 -2.71
N ARG A 103 11.00 8.54 -2.41
CA ARG A 103 12.21 8.04 -1.75
C ARG A 103 11.94 7.73 -0.29
N ALA A 104 12.73 6.81 0.26
CA ALA A 104 12.75 6.54 1.69
C ALA A 104 12.87 7.82 2.50
N GLY A 105 12.07 7.92 3.56
CA GLY A 105 12.07 9.07 4.47
C GLY A 105 11.35 10.31 3.96
N VAL A 106 10.89 10.34 2.71
CA VAL A 106 10.13 11.47 2.17
C VAL A 106 8.66 11.30 2.51
N GLN A 107 8.13 12.27 3.26
CA GLN A 107 6.73 12.30 3.63
C GLN A 107 5.84 12.70 2.45
N TYR A 108 4.71 12.03 2.31
CA TYR A 108 3.70 12.33 1.29
C TYR A 108 2.29 12.05 1.81
N GLY A 109 1.31 12.55 1.11
CA GLY A 109 -0.09 12.47 1.50
C GLY A 109 -0.59 13.77 2.13
N PRO A 110 -1.77 13.77 2.78
CA PRO A 110 -2.63 12.58 2.99
C PRO A 110 -3.05 11.91 1.69
N GLU A 111 -3.12 10.59 1.71
CA GLU A 111 -3.67 9.82 0.59
C GLU A 111 -5.19 9.82 0.66
N GLU A 112 -5.83 10.02 -0.48
CA GLU A 112 -7.29 10.05 -0.57
C GLU A 112 -7.75 9.35 -1.84
N ALA A 113 -8.52 8.28 -1.68
CA ALA A 113 -9.18 7.63 -2.82
C ALA A 113 -10.37 8.47 -3.30
N GLY A 114 -10.60 8.44 -4.60
CA GLY A 114 -11.77 9.08 -5.20
C GLY A 114 -13.08 8.34 -4.88
N PRO A 115 -14.22 8.82 -5.44
CA PRO A 115 -15.54 8.29 -5.11
C PRO A 115 -15.76 6.84 -5.57
N GLU A 116 -14.91 6.32 -6.45
CA GLU A 116 -14.95 4.92 -6.91
C GLU A 116 -13.93 4.03 -6.21
N GLY A 117 -13.16 4.59 -5.27
CA GLY A 117 -12.03 3.91 -4.66
C GLY A 117 -10.79 3.98 -5.55
N CYS A 118 -9.74 3.27 -5.13
CA CYS A 118 -8.51 3.19 -5.90
C CYS A 118 -7.81 1.86 -5.64
N THR A 119 -7.56 1.12 -6.70
CA THR A 119 -6.69 -0.06 -6.64
C THR A 119 -5.35 0.29 -7.25
N PHE A 120 -4.27 0.08 -6.50
CA PHE A 120 -2.92 0.37 -6.96
C PHE A 120 -1.94 -0.71 -6.54
N LEU A 121 -0.86 -0.82 -7.29
CA LEU A 121 0.26 -1.68 -6.95
C LEU A 121 1.29 -0.86 -6.18
N LEU A 122 1.59 -1.29 -4.95
CA LEU A 122 2.66 -0.75 -4.14
C LEU A 122 3.87 -1.68 -4.24
N VAL A 123 5.01 -1.14 -4.63
CA VAL A 123 6.26 -1.88 -4.70
C VAL A 123 7.29 -1.22 -3.79
N SER A 124 7.96 -2.02 -2.96
CA SER A 124 9.05 -1.60 -2.09
C SER A 124 10.16 -2.63 -2.12
N TYR A 125 11.41 -2.21 -1.98
CA TYR A 125 12.55 -3.11 -2.02
C TYR A 125 12.69 -4.01 -0.79
N GLY A 126 12.02 -3.68 0.29
CA GLY A 126 12.02 -4.47 1.52
C GLY A 126 10.82 -4.22 2.40
N PRO A 127 10.79 -4.86 3.57
CA PRO A 127 9.71 -4.67 4.53
C PRO A 127 9.57 -3.21 4.92
N MET A 128 8.34 -2.71 4.92
CA MET A 128 8.05 -1.30 5.20
C MET A 128 7.64 -1.08 6.65
N ASP A 129 8.02 0.09 7.15
CA ASP A 129 7.32 0.75 8.25
C ASP A 129 6.39 1.84 7.71
N VAL A 130 5.62 2.45 8.59
CA VAL A 130 4.86 3.67 8.31
C VAL A 130 5.27 4.71 9.35
N GLN A 131 5.87 5.79 8.89
CA GLN A 131 6.32 6.91 9.71
C GLN A 131 5.30 8.05 9.56
N TRP A 132 4.36 8.12 10.48
CA TRP A 132 3.25 9.08 10.42
C TRP A 132 3.72 10.52 10.66
N ALA A 133 2.98 11.48 10.13
CA ALA A 133 3.28 12.91 10.25
C ALA A 133 3.33 13.41 11.69
N ASP A 134 2.61 12.77 12.62
CA ASP A 134 2.61 13.10 14.04
C ASP A 134 3.84 12.58 14.81
N GLY A 135 4.72 11.83 14.14
CA GLY A 135 5.94 11.25 14.69
C GLY A 135 5.80 9.79 15.15
N GLU A 136 4.60 9.22 15.12
CA GLU A 136 4.42 7.79 15.39
C GLU A 136 4.98 6.94 14.25
N THR A 137 5.55 5.80 14.58
CA THR A 137 6.06 4.84 13.59
C THR A 137 5.50 3.47 13.91
N HIS A 138 4.94 2.82 12.89
CA HIS A 138 4.42 1.46 13.00
C HIS A 138 5.08 0.57 11.96
N GLU A 139 5.55 -0.61 12.37
CA GLU A 139 5.98 -1.63 11.42
C GLU A 139 4.74 -2.28 10.79
N VAL A 140 4.81 -2.50 9.49
CA VAL A 140 3.75 -3.23 8.80
C VAL A 140 4.03 -4.73 8.98
N THR A 141 3.32 -5.32 9.93
CA THR A 141 3.42 -6.75 10.23
C THR A 141 2.24 -7.52 9.62
N GLY A 142 2.53 -8.65 9.08
CA GLY A 142 1.51 -9.47 8.42
C GLY A 142 1.09 -10.71 9.19
#